data_e205265a5f64a6a36a72de8b0d2dd39f
#
_entry.id   e205265a5f64a6a36a72de8b0d2dd39f
#
_cell.length_a   1.000
_cell.length_b   1.000
_cell.length_c   1.000
_cell.angle_alpha   90.00
_cell.angle_beta   90.00
_cell.angle_gamma   90.00
#
_symmetry.space_group_name_H-M   'P 1'
#
loop_
_entity.id
_entity.type
_entity.pdbx_description
1 polymer ?
#
loop_
_entity_poly.entity_id
_entity_poly.type
_entity_poly.pdbx_seq_one_letter_code
_entity_poly.pdbx_strand_id
1 'polypeptide(L)'
;MILIADLGATNARFCITEDGNSYSNQASYPINSFDELEKLCNAYLASQDLVGIQKAVIGVAAPITGDIVNFINTNLEFSIQNLRNKLFPDGLIVVNDLALQANALFGIDEKNLSYIGEKKLNELPKILVSPGTGLGLAGIVRDTVIATEAGHINISDKIVNQDLKSIIDRFSKENSRAPTYEDFLSGKGIIYFYESLFGSSNTELSSEAILLGRKDDNCLEVIKLLNYLLASYLRYVTLVWGSTGGVFLSGSIVKSLVLQEDYSDFRSTFEDSDTMSIVLKSTPLAIVTLEDIGFVGGMEIAKKLIN
;
A
#
# COMPACT_ATOMS: atom_id res chain seq x y z
N MET A 1 15.70 -11.40 -19.95
CA MET A 1 14.36 -10.87 -19.63
C MET A 1 13.85 -11.48 -18.33
N ILE A 2 13.21 -10.68 -17.49
CA ILE A 2 12.65 -11.09 -16.19
C ILE A 2 11.20 -10.60 -16.16
N LEU A 3 10.26 -11.47 -15.82
CA LEU A 3 8.87 -11.10 -15.57
C LEU A 3 8.75 -10.43 -14.20
N ILE A 4 8.03 -9.32 -14.16
CA ILE A 4 7.60 -8.67 -12.93
C ILE A 4 6.07 -8.77 -12.86
N ALA A 5 5.56 -9.28 -11.74
CA ALA A 5 4.13 -9.34 -11.47
C ALA A 5 3.82 -8.65 -10.13
N ASP A 6 2.84 -7.74 -10.15
CA ASP A 6 2.28 -7.07 -8.98
C ASP A 6 0.83 -7.55 -8.83
N LEU A 7 0.62 -8.53 -7.95
CA LEU A 7 -0.64 -9.22 -7.74
C LEU A 7 -1.35 -8.65 -6.51
N GLY A 8 -2.12 -7.61 -6.75
CA GLY A 8 -2.98 -7.00 -5.73
C GLY A 8 -4.26 -7.80 -5.47
N ALA A 9 -5.07 -7.32 -4.55
CA ALA A 9 -6.33 -7.98 -4.17
C ALA A 9 -7.38 -8.02 -5.29
N THR A 10 -7.31 -7.11 -6.27
CA THR A 10 -8.32 -6.96 -7.33
C THR A 10 -7.75 -7.22 -8.72
N ASN A 11 -6.54 -6.76 -8.97
CA ASN A 11 -5.88 -6.82 -10.27
C ASN A 11 -4.49 -7.44 -10.16
N ALA A 12 -4.13 -8.20 -11.19
CA ALA A 12 -2.79 -8.69 -11.45
C ALA A 12 -2.17 -7.85 -12.56
N ARG A 13 -1.07 -7.15 -12.28
CA ARG A 13 -0.35 -6.33 -13.25
C ARG A 13 0.98 -6.97 -13.57
N PHE A 14 1.34 -6.94 -14.85
CA PHE A 14 2.55 -7.57 -15.36
C PHE A 14 3.36 -6.63 -16.22
N CYS A 15 4.68 -6.79 -16.21
CA CYS A 15 5.60 -6.21 -17.17
C CYS A 15 6.85 -7.09 -17.32
N ILE A 16 7.72 -6.72 -18.25
CA ILE A 16 9.02 -7.35 -18.47
C ILE A 16 10.12 -6.32 -18.28
N THR A 17 11.20 -6.71 -17.65
CA THR A 17 12.45 -5.95 -17.63
C THR A 17 13.61 -6.79 -18.18
N GLU A 18 14.58 -6.14 -18.84
CA GLU A 18 15.82 -6.78 -19.30
C GLU A 18 16.99 -6.47 -18.38
N ASP A 19 17.07 -5.24 -17.93
CA ASP A 19 18.22 -4.65 -17.24
C ASP A 19 17.92 -4.16 -15.80
N GLY A 20 16.67 -4.27 -15.37
CA GLY A 20 16.20 -3.74 -14.08
C GLY A 20 16.12 -2.21 -14.01
N ASN A 21 16.21 -1.49 -15.14
CA ASN A 21 16.15 -0.02 -15.18
C ASN A 21 14.97 0.49 -16.01
N SER A 22 14.46 -0.34 -16.91
CA SER A 22 13.30 -0.06 -17.73
C SER A 22 12.36 -1.27 -17.79
N TYR A 23 11.10 -1.03 -18.12
CA TYR A 23 10.12 -2.11 -18.30
C TYR A 23 9.26 -1.86 -19.55
N SER A 24 8.72 -2.93 -20.08
CA SER A 24 7.87 -2.98 -21.27
C SER A 24 6.77 -4.03 -21.14
N ASN A 25 5.95 -4.19 -22.17
CA ASN A 25 4.91 -5.22 -22.25
C ASN A 25 3.95 -5.21 -21.05
N GLN A 26 3.47 -4.02 -20.66
CA GLN A 26 2.52 -3.88 -19.56
C GLN A 26 1.17 -4.50 -19.91
N ALA A 27 0.61 -5.27 -18.98
CA ALA A 27 -0.76 -5.76 -19.05
C ALA A 27 -1.36 -5.89 -17.66
N SER A 28 -2.70 -5.82 -17.60
CA SER A 28 -3.45 -5.98 -16.35
C SER A 28 -4.62 -6.93 -16.57
N TYR A 29 -4.84 -7.81 -15.61
CA TYR A 29 -5.93 -8.79 -15.60
C TYR A 29 -6.66 -8.72 -14.26
N PRO A 30 -8.00 -8.91 -14.23
CA PRO A 30 -8.70 -9.15 -12.97
C PRO A 30 -8.15 -10.41 -12.30
N ILE A 31 -7.78 -10.33 -11.03
CA ILE A 31 -7.15 -11.46 -10.31
C ILE A 31 -8.07 -12.70 -10.28
N ASN A 32 -9.38 -12.50 -10.22
CA ASN A 32 -10.37 -13.57 -10.19
C ASN A 32 -10.68 -14.21 -11.56
N SER A 33 -10.02 -13.77 -12.64
CA SER A 33 -10.20 -14.35 -13.99
C SER A 33 -9.53 -15.72 -14.14
N PHE A 34 -8.69 -16.12 -13.18
CA PHE A 34 -7.95 -17.38 -13.22
C PHE A 34 -8.04 -18.08 -11.86
N ASP A 35 -8.08 -19.40 -11.89
CA ASP A 35 -8.09 -20.30 -10.74
C ASP A 35 -6.67 -20.71 -10.26
N GLU A 36 -5.67 -20.48 -11.12
CA GLU A 36 -4.27 -20.83 -10.85
C GLU A 36 -3.32 -19.72 -11.32
N LEU A 37 -2.34 -19.37 -10.49
CA LEU A 37 -1.33 -18.34 -10.84
C LEU A 37 -0.49 -18.76 -12.06
N GLU A 38 -0.22 -20.06 -12.23
CA GLU A 38 0.49 -20.59 -13.39
C GLU A 38 -0.24 -20.26 -14.71
N LYS A 39 -1.58 -20.44 -14.73
CA LYS A 39 -2.42 -20.11 -15.90
C LYS A 39 -2.43 -18.61 -16.19
N LEU A 40 -2.47 -17.78 -15.15
CA LEU A 40 -2.43 -16.33 -15.28
C LEU A 40 -1.08 -15.86 -15.88
N CYS A 41 0.06 -16.38 -15.38
CA CYS A 41 1.37 -16.08 -15.94
C CYS A 41 1.48 -16.53 -17.41
N ASN A 42 1.04 -17.74 -17.72
CA ASN A 42 1.06 -18.27 -19.10
C ASN A 42 0.17 -17.44 -20.04
N ALA A 43 -1.02 -17.02 -19.59
CA ALA A 43 -1.91 -16.17 -20.38
C ALA A 43 -1.26 -14.82 -20.70
N TYR A 44 -0.57 -14.20 -19.73
CA TYR A 44 0.19 -12.99 -19.97
C TYR A 44 1.32 -13.21 -20.99
N LEU A 45 2.17 -14.22 -20.79
CA LEU A 45 3.31 -14.52 -21.67
C LEU A 45 2.83 -14.77 -23.10
N ALA A 46 1.74 -15.56 -23.27
CA ALA A 46 1.16 -15.83 -24.58
C ALA A 46 0.57 -14.58 -25.23
N SER A 47 -0.10 -13.71 -24.46
CA SER A 47 -0.71 -12.48 -24.99
C SER A 47 0.31 -11.46 -25.50
N GLN A 48 1.55 -11.56 -25.06
CA GLN A 48 2.66 -10.68 -25.42
C GLN A 48 3.65 -11.34 -26.38
N ASP A 49 3.37 -12.55 -26.90
CA ASP A 49 4.26 -13.35 -27.75
C ASP A 49 5.67 -13.56 -27.12
N LEU A 50 5.73 -13.66 -25.78
CA LEU A 50 6.95 -13.78 -25.01
C LEU A 50 7.32 -15.26 -24.83
N VAL A 51 8.54 -15.64 -25.25
CA VAL A 51 9.09 -16.99 -25.11
C VAL A 51 10.41 -16.97 -24.36
N GLY A 52 10.67 -18.05 -23.59
CA GLY A 52 11.95 -18.22 -22.92
C GLY A 52 12.17 -17.35 -21.68
N ILE A 53 11.09 -16.83 -21.09
CA ILE A 53 11.15 -16.11 -19.79
C ILE A 53 11.25 -17.16 -18.69
N GLN A 54 12.41 -17.28 -18.05
CA GLN A 54 12.71 -18.27 -17.01
C GLN A 54 13.05 -17.66 -15.66
N LYS A 55 12.91 -16.32 -15.53
CA LYS A 55 13.12 -15.58 -14.29
C LYS A 55 11.92 -14.69 -14.00
N ALA A 56 11.54 -14.60 -12.71
CA ALA A 56 10.43 -13.72 -12.30
C ALA A 56 10.64 -13.12 -10.92
N VAL A 57 10.03 -11.94 -10.73
CA VAL A 57 9.77 -11.28 -9.45
C VAL A 57 8.27 -11.12 -9.32
N ILE A 58 7.67 -11.65 -8.26
CA ILE A 58 6.24 -11.65 -8.04
C ILE A 58 5.92 -11.06 -6.67
N GLY A 59 5.20 -9.94 -6.65
CA GLY A 59 4.58 -9.37 -5.46
C GLY A 59 3.16 -9.92 -5.30
N VAL A 60 2.79 -10.35 -4.10
CA VAL A 60 1.49 -10.96 -3.81
C VAL A 60 0.82 -10.31 -2.62
N ALA A 61 -0.48 -10.00 -2.73
CA ALA A 61 -1.29 -9.46 -1.63
C ALA A 61 -1.62 -10.57 -0.60
N ALA A 62 -0.57 -11.15 -0.01
CA ALA A 62 -0.66 -12.21 0.98
C ALA A 62 0.61 -12.25 1.86
N PRO A 63 0.51 -12.69 3.12
CA PRO A 63 1.68 -13.00 3.94
C PRO A 63 2.41 -14.22 3.38
N ILE A 64 3.75 -14.15 3.33
CA ILE A 64 4.61 -15.25 2.88
C ILE A 64 5.26 -15.87 4.10
N THR A 65 4.73 -17.00 4.55
CA THR A 65 5.21 -17.72 5.75
C THR A 65 5.86 -19.07 5.44
N GLY A 66 5.83 -19.50 4.18
CA GLY A 66 6.36 -20.79 3.73
C GLY A 66 6.24 -20.97 2.22
N ASP A 67 6.27 -22.21 1.76
CA ASP A 67 6.18 -22.54 0.33
C ASP A 67 4.78 -22.30 -0.25
N ILE A 68 3.73 -22.55 0.53
CA ILE A 68 2.35 -22.34 0.09
C ILE A 68 1.91 -20.94 0.42
N VAL A 69 1.49 -20.20 -0.61
CA VAL A 69 0.96 -18.85 -0.52
C VAL A 69 -0.54 -18.87 -0.77
N ASN A 70 -1.32 -18.38 0.20
CA ASN A 70 -2.77 -18.27 0.12
C ASN A 70 -3.18 -16.80 0.05
N PHE A 71 -3.89 -16.41 -1.00
CA PHE A 71 -4.44 -15.06 -1.11
C PHE A 71 -5.62 -14.87 -0.16
N ILE A 72 -5.64 -13.77 0.57
CA ILE A 72 -6.69 -13.53 1.59
C ILE A 72 -8.06 -13.27 0.93
N ASN A 73 -8.10 -12.60 -0.21
CA ASN A 73 -9.32 -12.09 -0.84
C ASN A 73 -9.75 -12.89 -2.09
N THR A 74 -9.08 -13.97 -2.42
CA THR A 74 -9.37 -14.84 -3.56
C THR A 74 -9.16 -16.30 -3.17
N ASN A 75 -9.63 -17.24 -4.00
CA ASN A 75 -9.35 -18.65 -3.79
C ASN A 75 -8.01 -19.10 -4.42
N LEU A 76 -7.15 -18.14 -4.80
CA LEU A 76 -5.85 -18.48 -5.37
C LEU A 76 -4.90 -18.98 -4.27
N GLU A 77 -4.34 -20.15 -4.54
CA GLU A 77 -3.28 -20.78 -3.76
C GLU A 77 -2.19 -21.27 -4.70
N PHE A 78 -0.93 -21.14 -4.33
CA PHE A 78 0.17 -21.73 -5.12
C PHE A 78 1.37 -22.08 -4.25
N SER A 79 2.16 -23.06 -4.73
CA SER A 79 3.47 -23.40 -4.19
C SER A 79 4.54 -22.61 -4.94
N ILE A 80 5.38 -21.87 -4.22
CA ILE A 80 6.52 -21.13 -4.77
C ILE A 80 7.47 -22.10 -5.49
N GLN A 81 7.75 -23.25 -4.87
CA GLN A 81 8.64 -24.25 -5.44
C GLN A 81 8.10 -24.86 -6.74
N ASN A 82 6.79 -25.17 -6.78
CA ASN A 82 6.15 -25.69 -8.00
C ASN A 82 6.15 -24.66 -9.12
N LEU A 83 5.81 -23.42 -8.83
CA LEU A 83 5.82 -22.33 -9.80
C LEU A 83 7.23 -22.09 -10.36
N ARG A 84 8.23 -22.10 -9.48
CA ARG A 84 9.64 -22.02 -9.87
C ARG A 84 10.03 -23.12 -10.81
N ASN A 85 9.77 -24.38 -10.45
CA ASN A 85 10.18 -25.54 -11.24
C ASN A 85 9.51 -25.59 -12.62
N LYS A 86 8.26 -25.14 -12.71
CA LYS A 86 7.48 -25.20 -13.95
C LYS A 86 7.73 -24.03 -14.90
N LEU A 87 7.78 -22.81 -14.38
CA LEU A 87 7.82 -21.60 -15.21
C LEU A 87 9.13 -20.81 -15.11
N PHE A 88 9.75 -20.77 -13.92
CA PHE A 88 10.87 -19.85 -13.66
C PHE A 88 12.09 -20.57 -13.07
N PRO A 89 12.61 -21.63 -13.74
CA PRO A 89 13.68 -22.47 -13.18
C PRO A 89 14.99 -21.71 -12.94
N ASP A 90 15.26 -20.65 -13.68
CA ASP A 90 16.49 -19.86 -13.56
C ASP A 90 16.43 -18.82 -12.43
N GLY A 91 15.24 -18.56 -11.87
CA GLY A 91 15.09 -17.70 -10.72
C GLY A 91 13.67 -17.21 -10.48
N LEU A 92 13.18 -17.38 -9.25
CA LEU A 92 11.92 -16.84 -8.79
C LEU A 92 12.11 -16.19 -7.43
N ILE A 93 11.73 -14.92 -7.33
CA ILE A 93 11.61 -14.19 -6.06
C ILE A 93 10.15 -13.83 -5.86
N VAL A 94 9.57 -14.29 -4.74
CA VAL A 94 8.21 -13.95 -4.33
C VAL A 94 8.29 -13.10 -3.06
N VAL A 95 7.61 -11.96 -3.06
CA VAL A 95 7.53 -11.04 -1.92
C VAL A 95 6.09 -10.60 -1.69
N ASN A 96 5.77 -10.08 -0.52
CA ASN A 96 4.50 -9.40 -0.31
C ASN A 96 4.38 -8.18 -1.26
N ASP A 97 3.17 -7.84 -1.73
CA ASP A 97 2.91 -6.75 -2.69
C ASP A 97 3.41 -5.39 -2.19
N LEU A 98 3.24 -5.10 -0.90
CA LEU A 98 3.75 -3.85 -0.34
C LEU A 98 5.27 -3.87 -0.16
N ALA A 99 5.86 -5.02 0.16
CA ALA A 99 7.31 -5.17 0.15
C ALA A 99 7.89 -5.01 -1.27
N LEU A 100 7.17 -5.47 -2.31
CA LEU A 100 7.51 -5.17 -3.70
C LEU A 100 7.56 -3.65 -3.93
N GLN A 101 6.48 -2.95 -3.59
CA GLN A 101 6.39 -1.49 -3.74
C GLN A 101 7.47 -0.75 -2.95
N ALA A 102 7.75 -1.17 -1.72
CA ALA A 102 8.75 -0.53 -0.86
C ALA A 102 10.17 -0.59 -1.42
N ASN A 103 10.50 -1.64 -2.20
CA ASN A 103 11.79 -1.71 -2.89
C ASN A 103 11.99 -0.56 -3.89
N ALA A 104 10.93 0.07 -4.41
CA ALA A 104 11.06 1.24 -5.28
C ALA A 104 11.80 2.40 -4.61
N LEU A 105 11.72 2.52 -3.28
CA LEU A 105 12.38 3.60 -2.54
C LEU A 105 13.91 3.54 -2.56
N PHE A 106 14.52 2.43 -2.99
CA PHE A 106 15.97 2.34 -3.18
C PHE A 106 16.46 3.08 -4.42
N GLY A 107 15.62 3.19 -5.45
CA GLY A 107 15.97 3.84 -6.72
C GLY A 107 15.03 4.97 -7.13
N ILE A 108 14.16 5.44 -6.21
CA ILE A 108 13.17 6.46 -6.57
C ILE A 108 13.83 7.81 -6.85
N ASP A 109 13.50 8.37 -8.01
CA ASP A 109 13.90 9.73 -8.35
C ASP A 109 13.08 10.72 -7.50
N GLU A 110 13.75 11.73 -6.97
CA GLU A 110 13.16 12.75 -6.10
C GLU A 110 12.00 13.53 -6.76
N LYS A 111 12.00 13.67 -8.08
CA LYS A 111 10.87 14.24 -8.83
C LYS A 111 9.55 13.45 -8.67
N ASN A 112 9.65 12.19 -8.25
CA ASN A 112 8.52 11.31 -8.00
C ASN A 112 8.06 11.33 -6.53
N LEU A 113 8.52 12.32 -5.75
CA LEU A 113 8.14 12.55 -4.36
C LEU A 113 7.52 13.93 -4.18
N SER A 114 6.31 13.97 -3.62
CA SER A 114 5.65 15.20 -3.17
C SER A 114 5.75 15.28 -1.64
N TYR A 115 6.52 16.23 -1.13
CA TYR A 115 6.77 16.34 0.30
C TYR A 115 5.64 17.04 1.04
N ILE A 116 5.33 16.54 2.24
CA ILE A 116 4.41 17.15 3.21
C ILE A 116 5.28 17.82 4.29
N GLY A 117 5.53 19.12 4.14
CA GLY A 117 6.44 19.87 5.00
C GLY A 117 7.90 19.84 4.52
N GLU A 118 8.86 19.92 5.44
CA GLU A 118 10.27 20.02 5.09
C GLU A 118 10.84 18.72 4.50
N LYS A 119 11.72 18.89 3.52
CA LYS A 119 12.48 17.83 2.87
C LYS A 119 13.80 17.61 3.59
N LYS A 120 13.95 16.47 4.29
CA LYS A 120 15.17 16.07 4.98
C LYS A 120 15.42 14.57 4.88
N LEU A 121 15.70 14.08 3.64
CA LEU A 121 16.04 12.67 3.47
C LEU A 121 17.35 12.32 4.19
N ASN A 122 17.39 11.14 4.80
CA ASN A 122 18.56 10.56 5.44
C ASN A 122 18.54 9.03 5.34
N GLU A 123 19.64 8.37 5.75
CA GLU A 123 19.82 6.92 5.66
C GLU A 123 19.22 6.14 6.86
N LEU A 124 18.45 6.78 7.72
CA LEU A 124 17.77 6.14 8.84
C LEU A 124 16.60 5.26 8.35
N PRO A 125 16.04 4.39 9.21
CA PRO A 125 14.92 3.57 8.84
C PRO A 125 13.77 4.36 8.24
N LYS A 126 13.10 3.78 7.23
CA LYS A 126 11.97 4.36 6.50
C LYS A 126 10.78 3.42 6.56
N ILE A 127 9.60 3.92 6.31
CA ILE A 127 8.40 3.10 6.07
C ILE A 127 7.67 3.56 4.82
N LEU A 128 7.07 2.60 4.11
CA LEU A 128 6.06 2.85 3.08
C LEU A 128 4.70 2.41 3.63
N VAL A 129 3.70 3.28 3.52
CA VAL A 129 2.31 3.03 3.90
C VAL A 129 1.42 3.22 2.68
N SER A 130 0.56 2.26 2.41
CA SER A 130 -0.32 2.28 1.23
C SER A 130 -1.76 1.93 1.61
N PRO A 131 -2.62 2.92 1.86
CA PRO A 131 -4.07 2.71 1.92
C PRO A 131 -4.61 2.41 0.52
N GLY A 132 -5.39 1.33 0.42
CA GLY A 132 -5.97 0.86 -0.83
C GLY A 132 -7.20 -0.01 -0.59
N THR A 133 -7.24 -1.23 -1.13
CA THR A 133 -8.24 -2.25 -0.76
C THR A 133 -8.14 -2.61 0.73
N GLY A 134 -6.90 -2.66 1.24
CA GLY A 134 -6.54 -2.73 2.66
C GLY A 134 -5.60 -1.60 3.05
N LEU A 135 -4.92 -1.75 4.21
CA LEU A 135 -3.91 -0.81 4.71
C LEU A 135 -2.58 -1.53 4.88
N GLY A 136 -1.69 -1.40 3.91
CA GLY A 136 -0.37 -2.00 3.99
C GLY A 136 0.70 -1.11 4.63
N LEU A 137 1.69 -1.74 5.27
CA LEU A 137 2.92 -1.10 5.76
C LEU A 137 4.12 -2.01 5.53
N ALA A 138 5.18 -1.46 4.93
CA ALA A 138 6.49 -2.11 4.88
C ALA A 138 7.56 -1.20 5.47
N GLY A 139 8.43 -1.77 6.30
CA GLY A 139 9.59 -1.09 6.86
C GLY A 139 10.83 -1.31 6.01
N ILE A 140 11.73 -0.33 5.99
CA ILE A 140 13.01 -0.38 5.29
C ILE A 140 14.11 -0.04 6.27
N VAL A 141 15.01 -0.99 6.47
CA VAL A 141 16.19 -0.82 7.31
C VAL A 141 17.43 -1.16 6.49
N ARG A 142 18.23 -0.14 6.15
CA ARG A 142 19.36 -0.24 5.22
C ARG A 142 18.88 -0.75 3.85
N ASP A 143 19.33 -1.92 3.43
CA ASP A 143 19.01 -2.62 2.17
C ASP A 143 17.92 -3.70 2.30
N THR A 144 17.30 -3.80 3.48
CA THR A 144 16.32 -4.82 3.79
C THR A 144 14.92 -4.23 3.90
N VAL A 145 13.98 -4.81 3.16
CA VAL A 145 12.55 -4.52 3.26
C VAL A 145 11.88 -5.58 4.13
N ILE A 146 11.06 -5.13 5.08
CA ILE A 146 10.33 -5.97 6.02
C ILE A 146 8.83 -5.74 5.81
N ALA A 147 8.12 -6.75 5.31
CA ALA A 147 6.67 -6.75 5.23
C ALA A 147 6.05 -6.83 6.64
N THR A 148 4.92 -6.15 6.84
CA THR A 148 4.19 -6.18 8.11
C THR A 148 2.69 -6.25 7.88
N GLU A 149 1.96 -6.60 8.91
CA GLU A 149 0.50 -6.56 8.97
C GLU A 149 0.04 -5.41 9.91
N ALA A 150 0.74 -4.28 9.90
CA ALA A 150 0.50 -3.17 10.82
C ALA A 150 -0.85 -2.46 10.60
N GLY A 151 -1.49 -2.62 9.43
CA GLY A 151 -2.85 -2.16 9.19
C GLY A 151 -3.88 -2.80 10.12
N HIS A 152 -3.61 -4.02 10.58
CA HIS A 152 -4.48 -4.78 11.49
C HIS A 152 -4.31 -4.44 12.99
N ILE A 153 -3.49 -3.43 13.32
CA ILE A 153 -3.41 -2.91 14.69
C ILE A 153 -4.73 -2.24 15.04
N ASN A 154 -5.24 -2.51 16.25
CA ASN A 154 -6.46 -1.88 16.74
C ASN A 154 -6.26 -0.38 16.93
N ILE A 155 -7.31 0.39 16.63
CA ILE A 155 -7.30 1.84 16.85
C ILE A 155 -7.24 2.11 18.35
N SER A 156 -6.38 3.05 18.76
CA SER A 156 -6.22 3.41 20.17
C SER A 156 -7.47 4.07 20.75
N ASP A 157 -7.85 3.67 21.96
CA ASP A 157 -8.96 4.26 22.73
C ASP A 157 -8.75 5.74 23.11
N LYS A 158 -7.52 6.25 22.93
CA LYS A 158 -7.16 7.65 23.24
C LYS A 158 -7.45 8.64 22.11
N ILE A 159 -8.35 8.32 21.21
CA ILE A 159 -8.79 9.27 20.19
C ILE A 159 -9.64 10.36 20.82
N VAL A 160 -9.18 11.60 20.67
CA VAL A 160 -9.80 12.79 21.28
C VAL A 160 -11.01 13.28 20.48
N ASN A 161 -11.05 13.00 19.16
CA ASN A 161 -12.15 13.45 18.30
C ASN A 161 -13.43 12.67 18.60
N GLN A 162 -14.51 13.39 18.95
CA GLN A 162 -15.77 12.81 19.42
C GLN A 162 -16.54 12.09 18.30
N ASP A 163 -16.49 12.60 17.06
CA ASP A 163 -17.19 11.99 15.92
C ASP A 163 -16.52 10.67 15.56
N LEU A 164 -15.20 10.67 15.51
CA LEU A 164 -14.42 9.44 15.29
C LEU A 164 -14.68 8.40 16.39
N LYS A 165 -14.80 8.82 17.64
CA LYS A 165 -15.14 7.92 18.74
C LYS A 165 -16.53 7.29 18.53
N SER A 166 -17.51 8.08 18.11
CA SER A 166 -18.86 7.58 17.84
C SER A 166 -18.87 6.53 16.71
N ILE A 167 -18.06 6.73 15.66
CA ILE A 167 -17.90 5.78 14.55
C ILE A 167 -17.24 4.48 15.05
N ILE A 168 -16.19 4.59 15.88
CA ILE A 168 -15.50 3.43 16.49
C ILE A 168 -16.46 2.62 17.37
N ASP A 169 -17.23 3.28 18.22
CA ASP A 169 -18.21 2.65 19.12
C ASP A 169 -19.32 1.95 18.31
N ARG A 170 -19.78 2.57 17.23
CA ARG A 170 -20.76 1.98 16.31
C ARG A 170 -20.19 0.72 15.63
N PHE A 171 -18.99 0.81 15.05
CA PHE A 171 -18.32 -0.33 14.42
C PHE A 171 -18.16 -1.50 15.38
N SER A 172 -17.72 -1.21 16.62
CA SER A 172 -17.50 -2.24 17.63
C SER A 172 -18.78 -2.98 18.02
N LYS A 173 -19.89 -2.27 18.08
CA LYS A 173 -21.22 -2.87 18.34
C LYS A 173 -21.69 -3.72 17.16
N GLU A 174 -21.57 -3.23 15.94
CA GLU A 174 -22.04 -3.92 14.72
C GLU A 174 -21.22 -5.19 14.43
N ASN A 175 -19.90 -5.16 14.68
CA ASN A 175 -18.97 -6.25 14.34
C ASN A 175 -18.53 -7.11 15.53
N SER A 176 -18.96 -6.77 16.77
CA SER A 176 -18.57 -7.47 18.00
C SER A 176 -17.05 -7.58 18.20
N ARG A 177 -16.28 -6.61 17.68
CA ARG A 177 -14.83 -6.48 17.83
C ARG A 177 -14.39 -5.02 17.75
N ALA A 178 -13.23 -4.72 18.30
CA ALA A 178 -12.60 -3.42 18.10
C ALA A 178 -12.15 -3.25 16.63
N PRO A 179 -12.28 -2.06 16.03
CA PRO A 179 -11.79 -1.80 14.69
C PRO A 179 -10.27 -1.71 14.66
N THR A 180 -9.71 -2.14 13.54
CA THR A 180 -8.32 -1.92 13.16
C THR A 180 -8.19 -0.63 12.33
N TYR A 181 -6.97 -0.14 12.13
CA TYR A 181 -6.78 0.99 11.22
C TYR A 181 -7.19 0.67 9.79
N GLU A 182 -7.02 -0.57 9.33
CA GLU A 182 -7.45 -1.01 8.00
C GLU A 182 -8.98 -0.94 7.82
N ASP A 183 -9.75 -1.25 8.85
CA ASP A 183 -11.22 -1.16 8.77
C ASP A 183 -11.71 0.23 8.35
N PHE A 184 -10.90 1.26 8.59
CA PHE A 184 -11.26 2.65 8.29
C PHE A 184 -10.38 3.28 7.20
N LEU A 185 -9.09 2.97 7.16
CA LEU A 185 -8.15 3.54 6.18
C LEU A 185 -8.05 2.68 4.92
N SER A 186 -9.19 2.20 4.44
CA SER A 186 -9.34 1.42 3.19
C SER A 186 -10.53 1.91 2.40
N GLY A 187 -10.67 1.45 1.14
CA GLY A 187 -11.80 1.83 0.29
C GLY A 187 -13.16 1.54 0.96
N LYS A 188 -13.31 0.38 1.60
CA LYS A 188 -14.54 0.02 2.35
C LYS A 188 -14.73 0.89 3.58
N GLY A 189 -13.65 1.23 4.27
CA GLY A 189 -13.67 2.08 5.45
C GLY A 189 -14.15 3.50 5.15
N ILE A 190 -13.75 4.07 4.03
CA ILE A 190 -14.20 5.40 3.58
C ILE A 190 -15.71 5.43 3.40
N ILE A 191 -16.30 4.41 2.79
CA ILE A 191 -17.75 4.28 2.62
C ILE A 191 -18.40 4.14 3.99
N TYR A 192 -17.86 3.30 4.86
CA TYR A 192 -18.38 3.09 6.22
C TYR A 192 -18.39 4.39 7.03
N PHE A 193 -17.37 5.25 6.92
CA PHE A 193 -17.32 6.56 7.56
C PHE A 193 -18.47 7.44 7.10
N TYR A 194 -18.65 7.56 5.78
CA TYR A 194 -19.73 8.37 5.23
C TYR A 194 -21.10 7.90 5.71
N GLU A 195 -21.39 6.61 5.63
CA GLU A 195 -22.65 6.02 6.06
C GLU A 195 -22.88 6.11 7.57
N SER A 196 -21.80 6.09 8.35
CA SER A 196 -21.89 6.24 9.82
C SER A 196 -22.29 7.63 10.25
N LEU A 197 -21.88 8.66 9.50
CA LEU A 197 -22.20 10.05 9.82
C LEU A 197 -23.53 10.51 9.22
N PHE A 198 -23.81 10.10 7.98
CA PHE A 198 -24.90 10.70 7.19
C PHE A 198 -25.97 9.69 6.79
N GLY A 199 -25.82 8.41 7.15
CA GLY A 199 -26.72 7.34 6.75
C GLY A 199 -26.41 6.79 5.36
N SER A 200 -26.98 5.62 5.05
CA SER A 200 -26.83 4.98 3.76
C SER A 200 -27.54 5.80 2.68
N SER A 201 -26.85 6.13 1.61
CA SER A 201 -27.45 6.80 0.46
C SER A 201 -28.24 5.79 -0.39
N ASN A 202 -29.32 6.26 -1.05
CA ASN A 202 -30.06 5.46 -2.01
C ASN A 202 -29.29 5.22 -3.35
N THR A 203 -28.10 5.84 -3.48
CA THR A 203 -27.17 5.67 -4.59
C THR A 203 -25.92 5.00 -4.07
N GLU A 204 -25.41 4.02 -4.83
CA GLU A 204 -24.16 3.33 -4.52
C GLU A 204 -23.01 4.33 -4.57
N LEU A 205 -22.56 4.81 -3.40
CA LEU A 205 -21.50 5.79 -3.28
C LEU A 205 -20.15 5.06 -3.22
N SER A 206 -19.25 5.33 -4.17
CA SER A 206 -17.90 4.75 -4.14
C SER A 206 -16.96 5.58 -3.26
N SER A 207 -15.92 4.94 -2.73
CA SER A 207 -14.86 5.64 -1.98
C SER A 207 -14.19 6.74 -2.81
N GLU A 208 -14.02 6.52 -4.11
CA GLU A 208 -13.49 7.51 -5.03
C GLU A 208 -14.41 8.74 -5.15
N ALA A 209 -15.72 8.52 -5.28
CA ALA A 209 -16.70 9.62 -5.32
C ALA A 209 -16.68 10.48 -4.05
N ILE A 210 -16.55 9.85 -2.87
CA ILE A 210 -16.40 10.56 -1.59
C ILE A 210 -15.13 11.40 -1.59
N LEU A 211 -13.98 10.81 -1.95
CA LEU A 211 -12.69 11.50 -1.91
C LEU A 211 -12.57 12.62 -2.95
N LEU A 212 -13.27 12.53 -4.07
CA LEU A 212 -13.34 13.57 -5.09
C LEU A 212 -14.43 14.62 -4.81
N GLY A 213 -15.36 14.33 -3.89
CA GLY A 213 -16.51 15.17 -3.54
C GLY A 213 -16.18 16.42 -2.71
N ARG A 214 -15.06 17.09 -2.97
CA ARG A 214 -14.54 18.23 -2.17
C ARG A 214 -15.41 19.48 -2.15
N LYS A 215 -16.50 19.51 -2.92
CA LYS A 215 -17.50 20.59 -2.92
C LYS A 215 -18.73 20.23 -2.08
N ASP A 216 -18.80 19.03 -1.58
CA ASP A 216 -19.88 18.54 -0.72
C ASP A 216 -19.40 18.54 0.74
N ASP A 217 -20.15 19.19 1.62
CA ASP A 217 -19.77 19.37 3.02
C ASP A 217 -19.66 18.03 3.77
N ASN A 218 -20.50 17.06 3.44
CA ASN A 218 -20.45 15.73 4.04
C ASN A 218 -19.19 14.97 3.64
N CYS A 219 -18.83 15.05 2.34
CA CYS A 219 -17.58 14.46 1.86
C CYS A 219 -16.34 15.13 2.49
N LEU A 220 -16.35 16.45 2.64
CA LEU A 220 -15.27 17.19 3.29
C LEU A 220 -15.10 16.78 4.76
N GLU A 221 -16.18 16.54 5.49
CA GLU A 221 -16.11 16.09 6.87
C GLU A 221 -15.49 14.69 6.98
N VAL A 222 -15.91 13.76 6.15
CA VAL A 222 -15.29 12.42 6.05
C VAL A 222 -13.79 12.54 5.74
N ILE A 223 -13.40 13.36 4.75
CA ILE A 223 -12.00 13.57 4.37
C ILE A 223 -11.17 14.12 5.54
N LYS A 224 -11.70 15.07 6.32
CA LYS A 224 -11.02 15.62 7.50
C LYS A 224 -10.77 14.56 8.58
N LEU A 225 -11.79 13.75 8.89
CA LEU A 225 -11.67 12.69 9.89
C LEU A 225 -10.70 11.59 9.45
N LEU A 226 -10.73 11.21 8.17
CA LEU A 226 -9.79 10.23 7.61
C LEU A 226 -8.35 10.75 7.60
N ASN A 227 -8.14 12.04 7.26
CA ASN A 227 -6.82 12.68 7.33
C ASN A 227 -6.28 12.70 8.76
N TYR A 228 -7.12 13.03 9.73
CA TYR A 228 -6.76 12.98 11.15
C TYR A 228 -6.36 11.55 11.57
N LEU A 229 -7.16 10.55 11.19
CA LEU A 229 -6.90 9.16 11.53
C LEU A 229 -5.61 8.66 10.87
N LEU A 230 -5.39 8.97 9.58
CA LEU A 230 -4.18 8.59 8.85
C LEU A 230 -2.94 9.25 9.47
N ALA A 231 -2.96 10.56 9.72
CA ALA A 231 -1.83 11.25 10.35
C ALA A 231 -1.51 10.70 11.74
N SER A 232 -2.54 10.35 12.53
CA SER A 232 -2.39 9.71 13.84
C SER A 232 -1.77 8.31 13.73
N TYR A 233 -2.20 7.52 12.76
CA TYR A 233 -1.61 6.21 12.46
C TYR A 233 -0.14 6.33 12.06
N LEU A 234 0.17 7.26 11.14
CA LEU A 234 1.56 7.50 10.71
C LEU A 234 2.46 7.90 11.88
N ARG A 235 2.00 8.77 12.77
CA ARG A 235 2.72 9.11 14.02
C ARG A 235 3.03 7.85 14.82
N TYR A 236 2.02 7.01 15.06
CA TYR A 236 2.15 5.80 15.84
C TYR A 236 3.18 4.84 15.23
N VAL A 237 3.05 4.50 13.95
CA VAL A 237 3.97 3.55 13.30
C VAL A 237 5.37 4.14 13.11
N THR A 238 5.51 5.45 12.96
CA THR A 238 6.81 6.13 12.93
C THR A 238 7.58 5.92 14.24
N LEU A 239 6.90 6.08 15.37
CA LEU A 239 7.53 5.90 16.68
C LEU A 239 7.85 4.42 16.95
N VAL A 240 6.99 3.49 16.53
CA VAL A 240 7.21 2.04 16.68
C VAL A 240 8.42 1.58 15.85
N TRP A 241 8.54 2.05 14.61
CA TRP A 241 9.61 1.66 13.69
C TRP A 241 10.89 2.46 13.84
N GLY A 242 10.84 3.61 14.53
CA GLY A 242 11.95 4.55 14.51
C GLY A 242 12.24 5.08 13.10
N SER A 243 11.21 5.22 12.26
CA SER A 243 11.33 5.55 10.83
C SER A 243 11.63 7.04 10.59
N THR A 244 12.64 7.56 11.26
CA THR A 244 13.06 8.97 11.15
C THR A 244 13.77 9.30 9.84
N GLY A 245 14.06 8.28 9.02
CA GLY A 245 14.55 8.43 7.65
C GLY A 245 13.46 8.82 6.65
N GLY A 246 12.20 8.65 7.03
CA GLY A 246 11.05 9.10 6.25
C GLY A 246 9.85 8.15 6.31
N VAL A 247 8.69 8.76 6.15
CA VAL A 247 7.41 8.09 5.97
C VAL A 247 6.92 8.39 4.56
N PHE A 248 6.79 7.36 3.76
CA PHE A 248 6.35 7.45 2.38
C PHE A 248 4.94 6.91 2.25
N LEU A 249 4.12 7.61 1.50
CA LEU A 249 2.73 7.25 1.25
C LEU A 249 2.55 6.90 -0.22
N SER A 250 1.86 5.81 -0.54
CA SER A 250 1.55 5.41 -1.92
C SER A 250 0.07 5.07 -2.09
N GLY A 251 -0.36 4.91 -3.34
CA GLY A 251 -1.71 4.50 -3.69
C GLY A 251 -2.68 5.64 -4.04
N SER A 252 -3.77 5.27 -4.72
CA SER A 252 -4.77 6.23 -5.22
C SER A 252 -5.53 6.94 -4.09
N ILE A 253 -5.82 6.23 -3.00
CA ILE A 253 -6.50 6.81 -1.82
C ILE A 253 -5.68 7.96 -1.24
N VAL A 254 -4.36 7.78 -1.09
CA VAL A 254 -3.48 8.84 -0.56
C VAL A 254 -3.48 10.05 -1.48
N LYS A 255 -3.35 9.84 -2.78
CA LYS A 255 -3.36 10.94 -3.76
C LYS A 255 -4.65 11.76 -3.63
N SER A 256 -5.80 11.11 -3.51
CA SER A 256 -7.09 11.79 -3.38
C SER A 256 -7.33 12.36 -1.98
N LEU A 257 -6.90 11.68 -0.92
CA LEU A 257 -7.15 12.06 0.48
C LEU A 257 -6.22 13.21 0.93
N VAL A 258 -4.92 13.10 0.65
CA VAL A 258 -3.87 13.96 1.23
C VAL A 258 -3.41 15.07 0.27
N LEU A 259 -3.51 14.89 -1.06
CA LEU A 259 -3.13 15.92 -2.03
C LEU A 259 -4.01 17.17 -1.91
N GLN A 260 -3.60 18.11 -1.08
CA GLN A 260 -4.22 19.39 -0.82
C GLN A 260 -3.17 20.50 -1.01
N GLU A 261 -3.62 21.72 -1.25
CA GLU A 261 -2.74 22.88 -1.31
C GLU A 261 -2.11 23.20 0.05
N ASP A 262 -2.83 22.87 1.15
CA ASP A 262 -2.37 23.08 2.52
C ASP A 262 -2.33 21.77 3.31
N TYR A 263 -1.13 21.39 3.73
CA TYR A 263 -0.87 20.19 4.55
C TYR A 263 -0.69 20.50 6.04
N SER A 264 -0.93 21.73 6.48
CA SER A 264 -0.62 22.16 7.85
C SER A 264 -1.32 21.31 8.91
N ASP A 265 -2.62 21.05 8.72
CA ASP A 265 -3.42 20.26 9.67
C ASP A 265 -2.97 18.79 9.71
N PHE A 266 -2.69 18.20 8.55
CA PHE A 266 -2.17 16.84 8.46
C PHE A 266 -0.82 16.72 9.16
N ARG A 267 0.09 17.66 8.86
CA ARG A 267 1.42 17.70 9.45
C ARG A 267 1.37 17.96 10.95
N SER A 268 0.54 18.91 11.41
CA SER A 268 0.38 19.21 12.84
C SER A 268 -0.17 18.01 13.61
N THR A 269 -1.12 17.27 13.05
CA THR A 269 -1.65 16.03 13.65
C THR A 269 -0.58 14.95 13.75
N PHE A 270 0.23 14.78 12.70
CA PHE A 270 1.35 13.84 12.73
C PHE A 270 2.38 14.20 13.82
N GLU A 271 2.69 15.48 14.01
CA GLU A 271 3.68 15.99 14.95
C GLU A 271 3.17 16.09 16.40
N ASP A 272 1.85 15.93 16.60
CA ASP A 272 1.22 16.08 17.92
C ASP A 272 1.61 14.95 18.86
N SER A 273 2.62 15.21 19.68
CA SER A 273 3.13 14.31 20.71
C SER A 273 3.74 15.10 21.86
N ASP A 274 3.27 14.83 23.06
CA ASP A 274 3.76 15.50 24.29
C ASP A 274 5.25 15.29 24.54
N THR A 275 5.78 14.14 24.12
CA THR A 275 7.15 13.71 24.45
C THR A 275 8.08 13.58 23.25
N MET A 276 7.56 13.32 22.04
CA MET A 276 8.35 12.99 20.85
C MET A 276 8.14 13.95 19.67
N SER A 277 7.53 15.12 19.88
CA SER A 277 7.26 16.08 18.81
C SER A 277 8.52 16.52 18.06
N ILE A 278 9.69 16.60 18.74
CA ILE A 278 10.97 16.95 18.10
C ILE A 278 11.38 15.90 17.06
N VAL A 279 11.22 14.60 17.38
CA VAL A 279 11.52 13.50 16.47
C VAL A 279 10.58 13.54 15.27
N LEU A 280 9.28 13.69 15.51
CA LEU A 280 8.27 13.73 14.46
C LEU A 280 8.43 14.95 13.53
N LYS A 281 8.75 16.11 14.08
CA LYS A 281 9.05 17.33 13.29
C LYS A 281 10.25 17.14 12.36
N SER A 282 11.25 16.38 12.78
CA SER A 282 12.41 16.09 11.94
C SER A 282 12.20 14.95 10.94
N THR A 283 11.08 14.20 11.05
CA THR A 283 10.78 13.07 10.17
C THR A 283 10.18 13.56 8.85
N PRO A 284 10.77 13.23 7.69
CA PRO A 284 10.22 13.56 6.39
C PRO A 284 8.91 12.79 6.14
N LEU A 285 7.90 13.47 5.59
CA LEU A 285 6.72 12.84 5.02
C LEU A 285 6.71 13.12 3.51
N ALA A 286 6.42 12.11 2.69
CA ALA A 286 6.32 12.28 1.26
C ALA A 286 5.26 11.35 0.64
N ILE A 287 4.58 11.83 -0.39
CA ILE A 287 3.70 11.04 -1.23
C ILE A 287 4.50 10.58 -2.44
N VAL A 288 4.49 9.28 -2.71
CA VAL A 288 5.05 8.70 -3.93
C VAL A 288 4.07 8.96 -5.08
N THR A 289 4.50 9.71 -6.07
CA THR A 289 3.66 10.10 -7.21
C THR A 289 3.72 9.12 -8.38
N LEU A 290 4.62 8.11 -8.32
CA LEU A 290 4.69 7.03 -9.30
C LEU A 290 3.35 6.29 -9.41
N GLU A 291 2.92 6.02 -10.64
CA GLU A 291 1.71 5.22 -10.91
C GLU A 291 2.01 3.72 -10.75
N ASP A 292 3.16 3.28 -11.23
CA ASP A 292 3.56 1.88 -11.29
C ASP A 292 4.67 1.54 -10.27
N ILE A 293 4.47 1.96 -9.01
CA ILE A 293 5.44 1.76 -7.93
C ILE A 293 5.82 0.27 -7.76
N GLY A 294 4.86 -0.66 -7.96
CA GLY A 294 5.11 -2.10 -7.91
C GLY A 294 6.11 -2.55 -8.99
N PHE A 295 6.02 -2.03 -10.22
CA PHE A 295 6.98 -2.36 -11.27
C PHE A 295 8.37 -1.79 -10.98
N VAL A 296 8.44 -0.55 -10.48
CA VAL A 296 9.73 0.05 -10.10
C VAL A 296 10.38 -0.75 -8.96
N GLY A 297 9.62 -1.15 -7.95
CA GLY A 297 10.15 -2.01 -6.88
C GLY A 297 10.54 -3.41 -7.37
N GLY A 298 9.76 -3.97 -8.30
CA GLY A 298 10.09 -5.23 -8.96
C GLY A 298 11.40 -5.16 -9.77
N MET A 299 11.67 -4.04 -10.44
CA MET A 299 12.95 -3.81 -11.14
C MET A 299 14.12 -3.79 -10.16
N GLU A 300 13.99 -3.11 -9.01
CA GLU A 300 15.03 -3.10 -7.99
C GLU A 300 15.35 -4.51 -7.47
N ILE A 301 14.33 -5.34 -7.27
CA ILE A 301 14.52 -6.74 -6.90
C ILE A 301 15.12 -7.56 -8.06
N ALA A 302 14.68 -7.32 -9.30
CA ALA A 302 15.16 -8.04 -10.49
C ALA A 302 16.66 -7.89 -10.71
N LYS A 303 17.28 -6.79 -10.28
CA LYS A 303 18.74 -6.60 -10.31
C LYS A 303 19.49 -7.73 -9.60
N LYS A 304 18.89 -8.36 -8.57
CA LYS A 304 19.45 -9.52 -7.85
C LYS A 304 19.43 -10.82 -8.68
N LEU A 305 18.62 -10.89 -9.75
CA LEU A 305 18.52 -12.03 -10.65
C LEU A 305 19.33 -11.83 -11.94
N ILE A 306 19.86 -10.64 -12.19
CA ILE A 306 20.67 -10.30 -13.37
C ILE A 306 22.14 -10.69 -13.16
N ASN A 307 22.60 -10.63 -11.91
CA ASN A 307 24.00 -10.89 -11.50
C ASN A 307 24.30 -12.37 -11.30
#